data_c04e4cc3c574c454c119567873070cc9
#
_entry.id   c04e4cc3c574c454c119567873070cc9
#
_cell.length_a   1.000
_cell.length_b   1.000
_cell.length_c   1.000
_cell.angle_alpha   90.00
_cell.angle_beta   90.00
_cell.angle_gamma   90.00
#
_symmetry.space_group_name_H-M   'P 1'
#
loop_
_entity.id
_entity.type
_entity.pdbx_description
1 polymer ?
#
loop_
_entity_poly.entity_id
_entity_poly.type
_entity_poly.pdbx_seq_one_letter_code
_entity_poly.pdbx_strand_id
1 'polypeptide(L)'
;ESIASFAAHRATMAVFLSTGMLGPLSKELIRGGYEKDTPAAIVYKATWPDEKKMLCTVGTLKETAAREHITKTALILVGDAIAHNCYERSKLYDPAFTTGFRVGREDARGKHKPGTLYVVGMGPGEKKQMTGQALEVMGRCQVIAGYTVYVDLVRGLFPHKEFLTTAMTRE
;
A
#
# COMPACT_ATOMS: atom_id res chain seq x y z
N GLU A 1 -12.76 -22.51 -9.45
CA GLU A 1 -12.55 -21.08 -9.72
C GLU A 1 -11.27 -20.92 -10.53
N SER A 2 -11.32 -20.13 -11.63
CA SER A 2 -10.18 -19.92 -12.54
C SER A 2 -9.68 -18.46 -12.45
N ILE A 3 -8.44 -18.21 -12.86
CA ILE A 3 -7.89 -16.85 -12.97
C ILE A 3 -8.81 -15.97 -13.83
N ALA A 4 -9.35 -16.49 -14.92
CA ALA A 4 -10.26 -15.77 -15.79
C ALA A 4 -11.59 -15.37 -15.08
N SER A 5 -12.08 -16.20 -14.18
CA SER A 5 -13.29 -15.91 -13.40
C SER A 5 -13.06 -14.74 -12.42
N PHE A 6 -11.90 -14.68 -11.76
CA PHE A 6 -11.54 -13.52 -10.93
C PHE A 6 -11.27 -12.26 -11.77
N ALA A 7 -10.63 -12.43 -12.94
CA ALA A 7 -10.32 -11.33 -13.84
C ALA A 7 -11.56 -10.63 -14.40
N ALA A 8 -12.71 -11.33 -14.47
CA ALA A 8 -14.00 -10.74 -14.91
C ALA A 8 -14.45 -9.54 -14.04
N HIS A 9 -14.01 -9.47 -12.81
CA HIS A 9 -14.33 -8.35 -11.90
C HIS A 9 -13.47 -7.11 -12.14
N ARG A 10 -12.38 -7.20 -12.92
CA ARG A 10 -11.42 -6.11 -13.17
C ARG A 10 -10.90 -5.42 -11.89
N ALA A 11 -10.91 -6.12 -10.78
CA ALA A 11 -10.41 -5.65 -9.49
C ALA A 11 -8.88 -5.69 -9.48
N THR A 12 -8.23 -4.94 -8.59
CA THR A 12 -6.79 -5.12 -8.36
C THR A 12 -6.52 -6.52 -7.85
N MET A 13 -5.60 -7.24 -8.49
CA MET A 13 -5.24 -8.61 -8.15
C MET A 13 -3.77 -8.70 -7.73
N ALA A 14 -3.50 -9.50 -6.71
CA ALA A 14 -2.16 -9.93 -6.33
C ALA A 14 -2.04 -11.44 -6.59
N VAL A 15 -1.11 -11.83 -7.48
CA VAL A 15 -0.94 -13.22 -7.91
C VAL A 15 0.41 -13.74 -7.44
N PHE A 16 0.36 -14.78 -6.62
CA PHE A 16 1.52 -15.42 -6.01
C PHE A 16 1.93 -16.68 -6.79
N LEU A 17 3.19 -17.11 -6.64
CA LEU A 17 3.74 -18.38 -7.14
C LEU A 17 3.60 -18.61 -8.66
N SER A 18 3.38 -17.55 -9.44
CA SER A 18 3.09 -17.66 -10.88
C SER A 18 4.22 -17.19 -11.80
N THR A 19 5.41 -16.91 -11.26
CA THR A 19 6.54 -16.34 -12.04
C THR A 19 6.96 -17.22 -13.22
N GLY A 20 6.91 -18.55 -13.06
CA GLY A 20 7.19 -19.50 -14.15
C GLY A 20 6.08 -19.63 -15.20
N MET A 21 4.91 -19.01 -14.99
CA MET A 21 3.71 -19.18 -15.80
C MET A 21 3.16 -17.85 -16.35
N LEU A 22 3.98 -16.81 -16.46
CA LEU A 22 3.51 -15.46 -16.81
C LEU A 22 2.82 -15.39 -18.19
N GLY A 23 3.25 -16.20 -19.15
CA GLY A 23 2.59 -16.27 -20.46
C GLY A 23 1.16 -16.83 -20.38
N PRO A 24 0.95 -18.02 -19.81
CA PRO A 24 -0.39 -18.52 -19.50
C PRO A 24 -1.21 -17.58 -18.63
N LEU A 25 -0.63 -17.00 -17.58
CA LEU A 25 -1.29 -16.03 -16.69
C LEU A 25 -1.84 -14.82 -17.46
N SER A 26 -1.00 -14.20 -18.31
CA SER A 26 -1.42 -13.06 -19.15
C SER A 26 -2.60 -13.42 -20.04
N LYS A 27 -2.59 -14.61 -20.66
CA LYS A 27 -3.70 -15.09 -21.50
C LYS A 27 -5.00 -15.27 -20.71
N GLU A 28 -4.92 -15.84 -19.50
CA GLU A 28 -6.08 -16.05 -18.64
C GLU A 28 -6.65 -14.72 -18.12
N LEU A 29 -5.80 -13.76 -17.78
CA LEU A 29 -6.23 -12.41 -17.37
C LEU A 29 -6.96 -11.72 -18.52
N ILE A 30 -6.42 -11.76 -19.73
CA ILE A 30 -7.06 -11.16 -20.92
C ILE A 30 -8.37 -11.87 -21.24
N ARG A 31 -8.39 -13.21 -21.19
CA ARG A 31 -9.62 -14.00 -21.41
C ARG A 31 -10.72 -13.62 -20.41
N GLY A 32 -10.33 -13.29 -19.18
CA GLY A 32 -11.25 -12.89 -18.12
C GLY A 32 -11.73 -11.45 -18.20
N GLY A 33 -11.14 -10.59 -19.07
CA GLY A 33 -11.65 -9.23 -19.30
C GLY A 33 -10.68 -8.10 -19.02
N TYR A 34 -9.42 -8.37 -18.63
CA TYR A 34 -8.39 -7.32 -18.60
C TYR A 34 -7.92 -6.99 -20.02
N GLU A 35 -7.67 -5.73 -20.28
CA GLU A 35 -7.04 -5.28 -21.52
C GLU A 35 -5.54 -5.62 -21.52
N LYS A 36 -4.91 -5.72 -22.71
CA LYS A 36 -3.46 -5.99 -22.82
C LYS A 36 -2.60 -4.91 -22.17
N ASP A 37 -3.07 -3.69 -22.22
CA ASP A 37 -2.42 -2.48 -21.68
C ASP A 37 -2.80 -2.20 -20.23
N THR A 38 -3.68 -3.02 -19.62
CA THR A 38 -3.97 -2.91 -18.17
C THR A 38 -2.67 -2.88 -17.37
N PRO A 39 -2.48 -1.89 -16.49
CA PRO A 39 -1.28 -1.74 -15.67
C PRO A 39 -1.01 -2.99 -14.83
N ALA A 40 0.26 -3.35 -14.78
CA ALA A 40 0.74 -4.45 -13.94
C ALA A 40 2.12 -4.11 -13.36
N ALA A 41 2.51 -4.81 -12.33
CA ALA A 41 3.83 -4.71 -11.74
C ALA A 41 4.35 -6.09 -11.36
N ILE A 42 5.66 -6.29 -11.52
CA ILE A 42 6.39 -7.44 -11.00
C ILE A 42 7.25 -6.94 -9.83
N VAL A 43 7.01 -7.46 -8.64
CA VAL A 43 7.80 -7.15 -7.44
C VAL A 43 8.65 -8.37 -7.11
N TYR A 44 9.93 -8.31 -7.47
CA TYR A 44 10.90 -9.35 -7.19
C TYR A 44 11.45 -9.21 -5.78
N LYS A 45 11.46 -10.29 -5.02
CA LYS A 45 11.99 -10.34 -3.64
C LYS A 45 11.50 -9.17 -2.77
N ALA A 46 10.18 -8.96 -2.73
CA ALA A 46 9.56 -7.92 -1.90
C ALA A 46 10.12 -7.93 -0.48
N THR A 47 10.53 -6.78 0.03
CA THR A 47 11.15 -6.56 1.36
C THR A 47 12.58 -7.07 1.55
N TRP A 48 13.17 -7.71 0.55
CA TRP A 48 14.58 -8.16 0.62
C TRP A 48 15.51 -7.01 0.20
N PRO A 49 16.82 -7.06 0.57
CA PRO A 49 17.79 -6.00 0.21
C PRO A 49 17.95 -5.78 -1.30
N ASP A 50 17.70 -6.82 -2.10
CA ASP A 50 17.78 -6.80 -3.55
C ASP A 50 16.39 -6.75 -4.22
N GLU A 51 15.40 -6.16 -3.54
CA GLU A 51 14.06 -5.91 -4.09
C GLU A 51 14.13 -5.12 -5.39
N LYS A 52 13.36 -5.57 -6.40
CA LYS A 52 13.16 -4.82 -7.65
C LYS A 52 11.66 -4.68 -7.94
N LYS A 53 11.27 -3.51 -8.39
CA LYS A 53 9.90 -3.20 -8.81
C LYS A 53 9.90 -2.82 -10.28
N MET A 54 9.21 -3.58 -11.12
CA MET A 54 9.09 -3.34 -12.55
C MET A 54 7.65 -3.08 -12.91
N LEU A 55 7.37 -1.87 -13.40
CA LEU A 55 6.07 -1.55 -13.99
C LEU A 55 6.01 -2.10 -15.41
N CYS A 56 4.88 -2.67 -15.75
CA CYS A 56 4.61 -3.27 -17.06
C CYS A 56 3.09 -3.27 -17.31
N THR A 57 2.64 -4.03 -18.30
CA THR A 57 1.23 -4.27 -18.55
C THR A 57 0.93 -5.77 -18.54
N VAL A 58 -0.34 -6.13 -18.51
CA VAL A 58 -0.77 -7.53 -18.59
C VAL A 58 -0.18 -8.21 -19.82
N GLY A 59 -0.15 -7.51 -20.95
CA GLY A 59 0.42 -8.05 -22.22
C GLY A 59 1.93 -8.24 -22.20
N THR A 60 2.67 -7.48 -21.39
CA THR A 60 4.15 -7.48 -21.38
C THR A 60 4.77 -8.18 -20.16
N LEU A 61 3.96 -8.81 -19.30
CA LEU A 61 4.43 -9.50 -18.09
C LEU A 61 5.58 -10.49 -18.38
N LYS A 62 5.40 -11.37 -19.35
CA LYS A 62 6.40 -12.39 -19.72
C LYS A 62 7.70 -11.77 -20.22
N GLU A 63 7.60 -10.78 -21.09
CA GLU A 63 8.76 -10.11 -21.70
C GLU A 63 9.54 -9.32 -20.64
N THR A 64 8.83 -8.62 -19.75
CA THR A 64 9.45 -7.87 -18.66
C THR A 64 10.20 -8.79 -17.70
N ALA A 65 9.62 -9.91 -17.29
CA ALA A 65 10.31 -10.88 -16.44
C ALA A 65 11.53 -11.50 -17.12
N ALA A 66 11.44 -11.81 -18.42
CA ALA A 66 12.55 -12.36 -19.20
C ALA A 66 13.71 -11.35 -19.31
N ARG A 67 13.43 -10.09 -19.60
CA ARG A 67 14.42 -9.01 -19.68
C ARG A 67 15.16 -8.81 -18.36
N GLU A 68 14.47 -8.92 -17.25
CA GLU A 68 15.03 -8.74 -15.90
C GLU A 68 15.57 -10.07 -15.30
N HIS A 69 15.56 -11.15 -16.05
CA HIS A 69 16.00 -12.49 -15.65
C HIS A 69 15.28 -13.03 -14.39
N ILE A 70 14.00 -12.70 -14.24
CA ILE A 70 13.18 -13.10 -13.10
C ILE A 70 12.44 -14.40 -13.42
N THR A 71 12.78 -15.46 -12.69
CA THR A 71 12.21 -16.80 -12.89
C THR A 71 11.45 -17.33 -11.68
N LYS A 72 11.63 -16.71 -10.50
CA LYS A 72 11.02 -17.10 -9.21
C LYS A 72 10.97 -15.94 -8.24
N THR A 73 10.31 -16.13 -7.10
CA THR A 73 10.31 -15.19 -5.96
C THR A 73 9.79 -13.80 -6.33
N ALA A 74 8.76 -13.74 -7.15
CA ALA A 74 8.12 -12.49 -7.52
C ALA A 74 6.61 -12.52 -7.26
N LEU A 75 6.10 -11.38 -6.84
CA LEU A 75 4.68 -11.08 -6.73
C LEU A 75 4.25 -10.34 -8.00
N ILE A 76 3.13 -10.73 -8.56
CA ILE A 76 2.53 -10.07 -9.72
C ILE A 76 1.32 -9.27 -9.25
N LEU A 77 1.31 -7.98 -9.50
CA LEU A 77 0.20 -7.09 -9.24
C LEU A 77 -0.43 -6.67 -10.56
N VAL A 78 -1.76 -6.66 -10.63
CA VAL A 78 -2.51 -6.32 -11.84
C VAL A 78 -3.69 -5.42 -11.48
N GLY A 79 -3.92 -4.39 -12.26
CA GLY A 79 -5.09 -3.51 -12.14
C GLY A 79 -4.76 -2.03 -12.26
N ASP A 80 -5.77 -1.22 -12.50
CA ASP A 80 -5.64 0.22 -12.76
C ASP A 80 -5.00 1.00 -11.61
N ALA A 81 -5.18 0.53 -10.37
CA ALA A 81 -4.53 1.12 -9.18
C ALA A 81 -2.99 1.16 -9.28
N ILE A 82 -2.37 0.30 -10.10
CA ILE A 82 -0.91 0.26 -10.28
C ILE A 82 -0.39 1.49 -11.03
N ALA A 83 -1.18 2.06 -11.92
CA ALA A 83 -0.79 3.22 -12.70
C ALA A 83 -0.85 4.54 -11.92
N HIS A 84 -1.51 4.56 -10.76
CA HIS A 84 -1.80 5.79 -10.00
C HIS A 84 -2.48 6.90 -10.82
N ASN A 85 -3.14 6.56 -11.92
CA ASN A 85 -3.83 7.48 -12.81
C ASN A 85 -5.31 7.53 -12.44
N CYS A 86 -5.90 8.72 -12.46
CA CYS A 86 -7.35 8.94 -12.42
C CYS A 86 -8.09 8.13 -11.33
N TYR A 87 -7.82 8.41 -10.07
CA TYR A 87 -8.61 7.86 -8.97
C TYR A 87 -9.41 8.96 -8.27
N GLU A 88 -10.63 8.66 -7.89
CA GLU A 88 -11.41 9.52 -7.01
C GLU A 88 -11.01 9.27 -5.55
N ARG A 89 -10.68 10.34 -4.84
CA ARG A 89 -10.45 10.24 -3.39
C ARG A 89 -11.74 9.87 -2.68
N SER A 90 -11.65 8.99 -1.71
CA SER A 90 -12.77 8.79 -0.79
C SER A 90 -13.14 10.11 -0.14
N LYS A 91 -14.41 10.51 -0.27
CA LYS A 91 -14.95 11.74 0.33
C LYS A 91 -14.77 11.77 1.85
N LEU A 92 -14.70 10.60 2.49
CA LEU A 92 -14.47 10.48 3.93
C LEU A 92 -13.16 11.14 4.36
N TYR A 93 -12.12 11.08 3.53
CA TYR A 93 -10.80 11.66 3.79
C TYR A 93 -10.59 13.02 3.13
N ASP A 94 -11.62 13.58 2.51
CA ASP A 94 -11.57 14.95 2.00
C ASP A 94 -11.70 15.94 3.16
N PRO A 95 -10.72 16.85 3.37
CA PRO A 95 -10.79 17.86 4.43
C PRO A 95 -12.02 18.76 4.34
N ALA A 96 -12.51 19.01 3.14
CA ALA A 96 -13.70 19.83 2.89
C ALA A 96 -15.02 19.07 3.11
N PHE A 97 -14.98 17.74 3.24
CA PHE A 97 -16.19 16.93 3.41
C PHE A 97 -16.70 16.99 4.85
N THR A 98 -17.92 17.52 5.01
CA THR A 98 -18.61 17.57 6.30
C THR A 98 -19.40 16.27 6.53
N THR A 99 -19.23 15.70 7.72
CA THR A 99 -20.02 14.57 8.22
C THR A 99 -20.80 14.98 9.45
N GLY A 100 -21.68 14.13 9.97
CA GLY A 100 -22.36 14.37 11.24
C GLY A 100 -21.44 14.55 12.44
N PHE A 101 -20.17 14.17 12.31
CA PHE A 101 -19.15 14.22 13.38
C PHE A 101 -17.96 15.13 13.06
N ARG A 102 -17.86 15.64 11.84
CA ARG A 102 -16.75 16.48 11.38
C ARG A 102 -17.25 17.58 10.44
N VAL A 103 -16.93 18.83 10.77
CA VAL A 103 -17.12 19.97 9.87
C VAL A 103 -15.90 20.08 8.97
N GLY A 104 -16.11 20.09 7.66
CA GLY A 104 -15.03 20.28 6.67
C GLY A 104 -14.35 21.64 6.84
N ARG A 105 -13.03 21.68 6.61
CA ARG A 105 -12.24 22.91 6.62
C ARG A 105 -11.70 23.16 5.22
N GLU A 106 -12.08 24.26 4.59
CA GLU A 106 -11.57 24.65 3.27
C GLU A 106 -10.11 25.12 3.28
N ASP A 107 -9.58 25.55 4.44
CA ASP A 107 -8.31 26.28 4.55
C ASP A 107 -7.11 25.47 5.06
N ALA A 108 -7.19 24.15 5.10
CA ALA A 108 -6.09 23.33 5.63
C ALA A 108 -4.81 23.30 4.75
N ARG A 109 -4.76 24.11 3.67
CA ARG A 109 -3.55 24.29 2.82
C ARG A 109 -2.64 25.39 3.36
N GLY A 110 -2.26 25.32 4.63
CA GLY A 110 -1.21 26.19 5.17
C GLY A 110 0.11 25.93 4.45
N LYS A 111 0.89 27.00 4.23
CA LYS A 111 2.28 26.95 3.71
C LYS A 111 3.21 26.31 4.76
N HIS A 112 3.05 25.03 5.01
CA HIS A 112 3.97 24.29 5.88
C HIS A 112 5.12 23.71 5.04
N LYS A 113 6.33 23.72 5.62
CA LYS A 113 7.45 22.98 5.03
C LYS A 113 7.07 21.51 4.92
N PRO A 114 7.39 20.84 3.79
CA PRO A 114 7.09 19.43 3.64
C PRO A 114 7.78 18.62 4.75
N GLY A 115 7.00 17.86 5.50
CA GLY A 115 7.48 16.90 6.48
C GLY A 115 7.34 15.47 5.94
N THR A 116 7.89 14.51 6.66
CA THR A 116 7.70 13.08 6.36
C THR A 116 6.66 12.50 7.30
N LEU A 117 5.63 11.88 6.74
CA LEU A 117 4.63 11.12 7.47
C LEU A 117 4.92 9.62 7.30
N TYR A 118 5.04 8.92 8.42
CA TYR A 118 5.15 7.48 8.45
C TYR A 118 3.86 6.88 8.98
N VAL A 119 3.30 5.92 8.27
CA VAL A 119 2.17 5.11 8.76
C VAL A 119 2.74 3.80 9.28
N VAL A 120 2.58 3.55 10.58
CA VAL A 120 3.25 2.45 11.27
C VAL A 120 2.21 1.49 11.87
N GLY A 121 2.25 0.23 11.45
CA GLY A 121 1.51 -0.85 12.10
C GLY A 121 2.28 -1.37 13.31
N MET A 122 1.63 -1.42 14.47
CA MET A 122 2.27 -1.82 15.74
C MET A 122 2.05 -3.31 16.08
N GLY A 123 1.39 -4.08 15.22
CA GLY A 123 0.97 -5.45 15.55
C GLY A 123 -0.04 -5.44 16.72
N PRO A 124 -0.08 -6.50 17.55
CA PRO A 124 -1.04 -6.59 18.67
C PRO A 124 -0.72 -5.68 19.87
N GLY A 125 0.35 -4.88 19.81
CA GLY A 125 0.64 -3.81 20.77
C GLY A 125 1.73 -4.12 21.80
N GLU A 126 2.12 -5.38 22.00
CA GLU A 126 3.24 -5.70 22.88
C GLU A 126 4.59 -5.43 22.18
N LYS A 127 5.54 -4.79 22.87
CA LYS A 127 6.87 -4.44 22.33
C LYS A 127 7.57 -5.60 21.63
N LYS A 128 7.49 -6.81 22.19
CA LYS A 128 8.11 -8.02 21.63
C LYS A 128 7.54 -8.45 20.29
N GLN A 129 6.33 -8.00 19.98
CA GLN A 129 5.58 -8.32 18.76
C GLN A 129 5.64 -7.18 17.72
N MET A 130 6.23 -6.06 18.08
CA MET A 130 6.51 -4.97 17.14
C MET A 130 7.72 -5.34 16.27
N THR A 131 7.66 -4.98 14.99
CA THR A 131 8.82 -5.16 14.11
C THR A 131 9.94 -4.20 14.51
N GLY A 132 11.20 -4.60 14.30
CA GLY A 132 12.36 -3.71 14.50
C GLY A 132 12.23 -2.42 13.69
N GLN A 133 11.71 -2.50 12.46
CA GLN A 133 11.45 -1.35 11.59
C GLN A 133 10.41 -0.40 12.19
N ALA A 134 9.33 -0.90 12.78
CA ALA A 134 8.33 -0.06 13.45
C ALA A 134 8.94 0.73 14.60
N LEU A 135 9.73 0.08 15.45
CA LEU A 135 10.42 0.73 16.58
C LEU A 135 11.43 1.77 16.09
N GLU A 136 12.20 1.46 15.05
CA GLU A 136 13.19 2.37 14.47
C GLU A 136 12.52 3.63 13.88
N VAL A 137 11.46 3.47 13.09
CA VAL A 137 10.73 4.59 12.48
C VAL A 137 10.10 5.46 13.57
N MET A 138 9.41 4.88 14.54
CA MET A 138 8.88 5.64 15.67
C MET A 138 9.98 6.36 16.46
N GLY A 139 11.16 5.75 16.58
CA GLY A 139 12.33 6.36 17.21
C GLY A 139 12.86 7.60 16.47
N ARG A 140 12.74 7.68 15.15
CA ARG A 140 13.18 8.83 14.32
C ARG A 140 12.19 10.00 14.28
N CYS A 141 10.90 9.72 14.45
CA CYS A 141 9.87 10.76 14.40
C CYS A 141 9.97 11.73 15.59
N GLN A 142 9.60 13.00 15.40
CA GLN A 142 9.47 13.99 16.47
C GLN A 142 8.16 13.80 17.22
N VAL A 143 7.08 13.51 16.49
CA VAL A 143 5.72 13.38 17.01
C VAL A 143 5.19 12.00 16.68
N ILE A 144 4.50 11.39 17.62
CA ILE A 144 3.73 10.15 17.43
C ILE A 144 2.25 10.49 17.61
N ALA A 145 1.47 10.27 16.56
CA ALA A 145 0.04 10.56 16.54
C ALA A 145 -0.78 9.28 16.35
N GLY A 146 -1.93 9.20 17.00
CA GLY A 146 -2.84 8.07 16.83
C GLY A 146 -3.97 8.04 17.88
N TYR A 147 -4.77 6.98 17.80
CA TYR A 147 -5.81 6.76 18.76
C TYR A 147 -5.23 6.52 20.16
N THR A 148 -5.87 7.08 21.19
CA THR A 148 -5.36 7.12 22.57
C THR A 148 -4.85 5.77 23.06
N VAL A 149 -5.62 4.70 22.85
CA VAL A 149 -5.25 3.35 23.32
C VAL A 149 -3.93 2.87 22.68
N TYR A 150 -3.72 3.13 21.40
CA TYR A 150 -2.49 2.72 20.71
C TYR A 150 -1.30 3.60 21.08
N VAL A 151 -1.52 4.90 21.26
CA VAL A 151 -0.47 5.82 21.71
C VAL A 151 0.01 5.44 23.12
N ASP A 152 -0.89 5.06 24.01
CA ASP A 152 -0.53 4.68 25.38
C ASP A 152 0.32 3.41 25.45
N LEU A 153 0.16 2.46 24.50
CA LEU A 153 1.01 1.28 24.40
C LEU A 153 2.49 1.61 24.10
N VAL A 154 2.75 2.71 23.38
CA VAL A 154 4.10 3.10 22.97
C VAL A 154 4.69 4.26 23.76
N ARG A 155 3.87 4.98 24.54
CA ARG A 155 4.31 6.13 25.33
C ARG A 155 5.49 5.82 26.25
N GLY A 156 5.46 4.67 26.91
CA GLY A 156 6.56 4.23 27.79
C GLY A 156 7.84 3.85 27.05
N LEU A 157 7.76 3.54 25.74
CA LEU A 157 8.92 3.22 24.92
C LEU A 157 9.66 4.46 24.42
N PHE A 158 8.97 5.60 24.34
CA PHE A 158 9.49 6.84 23.77
C PHE A 158 9.19 8.07 24.66
N PRO A 159 9.66 8.09 25.91
CA PRO A 159 9.26 9.09 26.93
C PRO A 159 9.58 10.54 26.56
N HIS A 160 10.50 10.77 25.63
CA HIS A 160 10.93 12.12 25.21
C HIS A 160 10.23 12.64 23.97
N LYS A 161 9.22 11.92 23.46
CA LYS A 161 8.51 12.30 22.24
C LYS A 161 7.23 13.07 22.53
N GLU A 162 6.83 13.90 21.59
CA GLU A 162 5.52 14.52 21.59
C GLU A 162 4.47 13.50 21.14
N PHE A 163 3.33 13.47 21.83
CA PHE A 163 2.23 12.57 21.52
C PHE A 163 0.96 13.35 21.23
N LEU A 164 0.38 13.11 20.06
CA LEU A 164 -0.94 13.63 19.68
C LEU A 164 -1.93 12.47 19.69
N THR A 165 -2.93 12.56 20.57
CA THR A 165 -3.97 11.55 20.66
C THR A 165 -5.25 12.04 20.02
N THR A 166 -5.91 11.16 19.26
CA THR A 166 -7.23 11.40 18.69
C THR A 166 -8.24 10.43 19.29
N ALA A 167 -9.49 10.89 19.45
CA ALA A 167 -10.59 9.99 19.72
C ALA A 167 -11.00 9.29 18.41
N MET A 168 -11.49 8.04 18.48
CA MET A 168 -11.93 7.24 17.32
C MET A 168 -13.00 7.95 16.46
N THR A 169 -13.68 8.93 16.99
CA THR A 169 -14.69 9.75 16.30
C THR A 169 -14.13 10.97 15.57
N ARG A 170 -12.81 11.15 15.57
CA ARG A 170 -12.12 12.32 14.97
C ARG A 170 -11.03 11.95 13.96
N GLU A 171 -10.98 10.68 13.57
CA GLU A 171 -10.11 10.21 12.50
C GLU A 171 -10.67 10.52 11.12
#